data_20d4827ef5638ffc18c2e74761ea0d37
#
_entry.id   20d4827ef5638ffc18c2e74761ea0d37
#
_cell.length_a   1.000
_cell.length_b   1.000
_cell.length_c   1.000
_cell.angle_alpha   90.00
_cell.angle_beta   90.00
_cell.angle_gamma   90.00
#
_symmetry.space_group_name_H-M   'P 1'
#
loop_
_entity.id
_entity.type
_entity.pdbx_description
1 polymer ?
#
loop_
_entity_poly.entity_id
_entity_poly.type
_entity_poly.pdbx_seq_one_letter_code
_entity_poly.pdbx_strand_id
1 'polypeptide(L)'
;GKGRTDYLLCVKVEAVPKSLPVAVLEAKRESEDPLKGMQQAKGYADCRRHDVKYVFATNGHRYGEFDKFTGLQGGPFPFPDFPNHPDLTARYAGDTGIDVHTPEAAILFMADSPAYPESRYYQDAAIRAAFEKIINCRKRGDTAHVLLSMATGSGKTIIAANLLWRLHEAECLPTPALFLCDRDELREQAYTRLKAVFGDNARIVETRNGKNAAQNARIHIATYQTLGLDDEAEEVASFLTKHYAEDAFSVIIIDECHRSAWGKWSEVLKRNPNAIHIGLTATPRQLRESKQRTAEDVEITANNIKYFGDPVYEYTLIQAQEDGYLAACEIVRRKPSIDWKTFTSEQVLAAGAVDARTGRPITAEDLTKDEYSAPSFDDKLMLPERVKAMCGDLFEQLCKNGGPEQKVIVFCNREIHADRVAMQLNNLYVKWCREKDRTPKEHYAFKCMGGKNNGADMIVPLRGSGQRAFVACTVDLLEAGVDIERLNAVVFFRYLQSPIKFYQMLGRGSRIYEETGKYKFWLYDYTGVTELFGTDFITRPPRPKPDKP
;
A
#
# COMPACT_ATOMS: atom_id res chain seq x y z
N GLY A 1 -7.49 7.20 23.40
CA GLY A 1 -7.32 8.63 23.23
C GLY A 1 -6.40 8.91 22.05
N LYS A 2 -6.93 9.59 21.03
CA LYS A 2 -6.13 10.08 19.92
C LYS A 2 -5.39 11.33 20.41
N GLY A 3 -4.19 11.13 21.02
CA GLY A 3 -3.36 12.21 21.46
C GLY A 3 -2.41 12.64 20.34
N ARG A 4 -2.15 13.95 20.25
CA ARG A 4 -0.95 14.48 19.63
C ARG A 4 0.15 14.45 20.67
N THR A 5 1.39 14.18 20.27
CA THR A 5 2.53 14.49 21.15
C THR A 5 2.56 15.99 21.39
N ASP A 6 2.83 16.42 22.64
CA ASP A 6 2.87 17.84 22.96
C ASP A 6 4.05 18.52 22.26
N TYR A 7 5.22 17.88 22.26
CA TYR A 7 6.44 18.42 21.65
C TYR A 7 7.22 17.34 20.89
N LEU A 8 7.79 17.74 19.76
CA LEU A 8 8.74 16.97 18.99
C LEU A 8 10.12 17.65 19.11
N LEU A 9 11.07 16.97 19.73
CA LEU A 9 12.43 17.50 19.91
C LEU A 9 13.28 17.12 18.71
N CYS A 10 13.97 18.11 18.18
CA CYS A 10 14.76 17.95 16.97
C CYS A 10 16.20 18.42 17.17
N VAL A 11 17.13 17.71 16.55
CA VAL A 11 18.49 18.19 16.32
C VAL A 11 18.47 19.08 15.07
N LYS A 12 19.10 20.25 15.16
CA LYS A 12 19.24 21.21 14.07
C LYS A 12 20.73 21.49 13.84
N VAL A 13 21.13 21.45 12.58
CA VAL A 13 22.45 21.88 12.13
C VAL A 13 22.32 23.26 11.51
N GLU A 14 23.32 24.11 11.63
CA GLU A 14 23.30 25.44 11.03
C GLU A 14 23.25 25.37 9.50
N ALA A 15 22.54 26.32 8.90
CA ALA A 15 22.42 26.51 7.45
C ALA A 15 21.72 25.37 6.67
N VAL A 16 21.01 24.44 7.33
CA VAL A 16 20.25 23.37 6.65
C VAL A 16 18.74 23.60 6.74
N PRO A 17 17.96 23.21 5.72
CA PRO A 17 16.54 23.54 5.64
C PRO A 17 15.65 22.73 6.61
N LYS A 18 16.03 21.50 6.95
CA LYS A 18 15.23 20.62 7.84
C LYS A 18 15.92 20.39 9.17
N SER A 19 15.13 20.09 10.19
CA SER A 19 15.57 19.60 11.48
C SER A 19 15.29 18.11 11.60
N LEU A 20 16.12 17.40 12.38
CA LEU A 20 16.06 15.97 12.56
C LEU A 20 15.28 15.62 13.84
N PRO A 21 14.07 15.06 13.76
CA PRO A 21 13.33 14.61 14.93
C PRO A 21 14.07 13.45 15.64
N VAL A 22 14.33 13.60 16.94
CA VAL A 22 15.04 12.60 17.74
C VAL A 22 14.26 12.12 18.95
N ALA A 23 13.35 12.96 19.49
CA ALA A 23 12.57 12.62 20.66
C ALA A 23 11.16 13.17 20.63
N VAL A 24 10.27 12.57 21.42
CA VAL A 24 8.96 13.15 21.80
C VAL A 24 8.99 13.52 23.27
N LEU A 25 8.29 14.59 23.63
CA LEU A 25 8.08 15.03 25.00
C LEU A 25 6.59 15.21 25.26
N GLU A 26 6.10 14.57 26.31
CA GLU A 26 4.74 14.69 26.83
C GLU A 26 4.75 15.57 28.08
N ALA A 27 3.97 16.62 28.09
CA ALA A 27 3.83 17.52 29.23
C ALA A 27 2.64 17.12 30.12
N LYS A 28 2.84 17.14 31.43
CA LYS A 28 1.83 16.91 32.44
C LYS A 28 1.69 18.14 33.33
N ARG A 29 0.59 18.21 34.09
CA ARG A 29 0.36 19.30 35.05
C ARG A 29 1.44 19.24 36.14
N GLU A 30 1.82 20.39 36.67
CA GLU A 30 2.80 20.50 37.76
C GLU A 30 2.50 19.61 38.98
N SER A 31 1.19 19.42 39.27
CA SER A 31 0.73 18.59 40.36
C SER A 31 0.73 17.08 40.10
N GLU A 32 1.10 16.64 38.87
CA GLU A 32 1.09 15.24 38.50
C GLU A 32 2.52 14.68 38.42
N ASP A 33 2.65 13.39 38.69
CA ASP A 33 3.91 12.67 38.48
C ASP A 33 4.24 12.64 36.98
N PRO A 34 5.41 13.10 36.54
CA PRO A 34 5.81 13.07 35.14
C PRO A 34 5.77 11.66 34.54
N LEU A 35 6.03 10.61 35.32
CA LEU A 35 6.01 9.22 34.84
C LEU A 35 4.63 8.75 34.41
N LYS A 36 3.52 9.39 34.86
CA LYS A 36 2.18 9.12 34.33
C LYS A 36 2.06 9.38 32.81
N GLY A 37 2.83 10.34 32.30
CA GLY A 37 2.89 10.64 30.87
C GLY A 37 3.70 9.64 30.05
N MET A 38 4.56 8.86 30.67
CA MET A 38 5.50 7.99 30.00
C MET A 38 4.83 6.89 29.16
N GLN A 39 3.75 6.27 29.67
CA GLN A 39 3.03 5.25 28.89
C GLN A 39 2.35 5.85 27.65
N GLN A 40 1.83 7.05 27.76
CA GLN A 40 1.25 7.77 26.62
C GLN A 40 2.34 8.14 25.62
N ALA A 41 3.45 8.68 26.08
CA ALA A 41 4.60 9.05 25.25
C ALA A 41 5.22 7.81 24.55
N LYS A 42 5.36 6.69 25.28
CA LYS A 42 5.78 5.41 24.71
C LYS A 42 4.83 4.93 23.60
N GLY A 43 3.50 5.09 23.80
CA GLY A 43 2.52 4.75 22.77
C GLY A 43 2.73 5.50 21.46
N TYR A 44 3.15 6.77 21.51
CA TYR A 44 3.53 7.51 20.29
C TYR A 44 4.82 7.00 19.67
N ALA A 45 5.76 6.58 20.50
CA ALA A 45 7.02 6.01 20.04
C ALA A 45 6.87 4.57 19.52
N ASP A 46 6.04 3.74 20.19
CA ASP A 46 5.78 2.35 19.80
C ASP A 46 5.11 2.23 18.43
N CYS A 47 4.30 3.21 18.07
CA CYS A 47 3.68 3.27 16.73
C CYS A 47 4.69 3.54 15.61
N ARG A 48 5.97 3.75 15.91
CA ARG A 48 7.04 4.12 14.96
C ARG A 48 6.69 5.32 14.05
N ARG A 49 5.66 6.08 14.39
CA ARG A 49 5.15 7.17 13.55
C ARG A 49 6.22 8.17 13.21
N HIS A 50 6.91 8.70 14.21
CA HIS A 50 8.00 9.66 14.04
C HIS A 50 9.39 9.01 13.98
N ASP A 51 9.48 7.72 14.19
CA ASP A 51 10.74 6.99 14.31
C ASP A 51 11.75 7.66 15.25
N VAL A 52 11.25 8.22 16.34
CA VAL A 52 12.08 8.90 17.34
C VAL A 52 12.82 7.89 18.20
N LYS A 53 13.98 8.31 18.69
CA LYS A 53 14.90 7.47 19.46
C LYS A 53 14.65 7.56 20.98
N TYR A 54 14.20 8.72 21.45
CA TYR A 54 14.01 9.00 22.87
C TYR A 54 12.58 9.45 23.16
N VAL A 55 12.13 9.15 24.36
CA VAL A 55 10.79 9.51 24.84
C VAL A 55 10.95 10.17 26.21
N PHE A 56 10.39 11.36 26.34
CA PHE A 56 10.39 12.11 27.59
C PHE A 56 8.97 12.40 28.06
N ALA A 57 8.81 12.49 29.39
CA ALA A 57 7.62 13.03 29.99
C ALA A 57 8.02 13.98 31.12
N THR A 58 7.35 15.14 31.26
CA THR A 58 7.71 16.16 32.25
C THR A 58 6.49 16.81 32.85
N ASN A 59 6.62 17.33 34.09
CA ASN A 59 5.66 18.23 34.74
C ASN A 59 6.24 19.65 34.94
N GLY A 60 7.35 19.97 34.28
CA GLY A 60 8.04 21.26 34.42
C GLY A 60 9.06 21.33 35.56
N HIS A 61 8.96 20.46 36.57
CA HIS A 61 9.91 20.40 37.71
C HIS A 61 10.81 19.17 37.64
N ARG A 62 10.26 18.08 37.12
CA ARG A 62 10.94 16.80 36.97
C ARG A 62 10.61 16.18 35.63
N TYR A 63 11.45 15.27 35.15
CA TYR A 63 11.21 14.50 33.93
C TYR A 63 11.57 13.03 34.10
N GLY A 64 10.89 12.19 33.30
CA GLY A 64 11.28 10.82 33.06
C GLY A 64 11.72 10.63 31.61
N GLU A 65 12.56 9.66 31.37
CA GLU A 65 13.02 9.31 30.03
C GLU A 65 12.86 7.81 29.73
N PHE A 66 12.70 7.49 28.47
CA PHE A 66 12.78 6.13 27.94
C PHE A 66 13.63 6.13 26.69
N ASP A 67 14.65 5.31 26.70
CA ASP A 67 15.56 5.11 25.59
C ASP A 67 15.15 3.86 24.81
N LYS A 68 14.84 4.01 23.52
CA LYS A 68 14.39 2.90 22.66
C LYS A 68 15.54 1.95 22.25
N PHE A 69 16.78 2.40 22.27
CA PHE A 69 17.92 1.54 21.94
C PHE A 69 18.20 0.54 23.05
N THR A 70 18.20 1.02 24.27
CA THR A 70 18.49 0.19 25.45
C THR A 70 17.25 -0.44 26.06
N GLY A 71 16.06 0.10 25.78
CA GLY A 71 14.81 -0.28 26.43
C GLY A 71 14.70 0.20 27.89
N LEU A 72 15.65 1.00 28.37
CA LEU A 72 15.68 1.46 29.76
C LEU A 72 14.79 2.68 29.97
N GLN A 73 14.14 2.70 31.12
CA GLN A 73 13.38 3.85 31.62
C GLN A 73 14.07 4.40 32.87
N GLY A 74 14.28 5.72 32.88
CA GLY A 74 14.89 6.44 34.02
C GLY A 74 13.99 7.52 34.57
N GLY A 75 14.34 8.01 35.76
CA GLY A 75 13.68 9.14 36.41
C GLY A 75 12.73 8.75 37.57
N PRO A 76 12.03 9.76 38.16
CA PRO A 76 12.04 11.16 37.73
C PRO A 76 13.30 11.93 38.13
N PHE A 77 13.93 12.56 37.16
CA PHE A 77 15.11 13.42 37.34
C PHE A 77 14.70 14.90 37.52
N PRO A 78 15.55 15.78 38.11
CA PRO A 78 15.31 17.21 38.13
C PRO A 78 15.24 17.81 36.72
N PHE A 79 14.31 18.73 36.46
CA PHE A 79 14.18 19.32 35.12
C PHE A 79 15.41 20.15 34.67
N PRO A 80 16.21 20.79 35.56
CA PRO A 80 17.44 21.43 35.14
C PRO A 80 18.47 20.49 34.49
N ASP A 81 18.37 19.19 34.76
CA ASP A 81 19.23 18.14 34.15
C ASP A 81 18.66 17.60 32.84
N PHE A 82 17.57 18.20 32.33
CA PHE A 82 16.98 17.79 31.05
C PHE A 82 17.97 17.95 29.91
N PRO A 83 18.14 16.92 29.04
CA PRO A 83 19.16 16.95 27.98
C PRO A 83 18.93 18.13 27.03
N ASN A 84 19.95 18.94 26.88
CA ASN A 84 19.96 20.07 25.96
C ASN A 84 20.25 19.61 24.51
N HIS A 85 20.27 20.54 23.56
CA HIS A 85 20.51 20.23 22.17
C HIS A 85 21.85 19.51 21.90
N PRO A 86 23.01 19.95 22.43
CA PRO A 86 24.27 19.21 22.33
C PRO A 86 24.19 17.79 22.90
N ASP A 87 23.50 17.60 24.05
CA ASP A 87 23.35 16.27 24.68
C ASP A 87 22.55 15.33 23.80
N LEU A 88 21.42 15.78 23.25
CA LEU A 88 20.61 14.99 22.33
C LEU A 88 21.35 14.69 21.02
N THR A 89 22.16 15.62 20.54
CA THR A 89 23.00 15.42 19.35
C THR A 89 24.06 14.36 19.61
N ALA A 90 24.73 14.42 20.75
CA ALA A 90 25.74 13.44 21.14
C ALA A 90 25.15 12.05 21.37
N ARG A 91 23.99 11.96 22.05
CA ARG A 91 23.23 10.70 22.21
C ARG A 91 22.88 10.11 20.86
N TYR A 92 22.28 10.91 19.96
CA TYR A 92 21.92 10.45 18.61
C TYR A 92 23.14 9.91 17.85
N ALA A 93 24.27 10.62 17.90
CA ALA A 93 25.50 10.17 17.24
C ALA A 93 26.02 8.86 17.83
N GLY A 94 26.02 8.72 19.17
CA GLY A 94 26.45 7.50 19.85
C GLY A 94 25.59 6.29 19.52
N ASP A 95 24.26 6.46 19.56
CA ASP A 95 23.31 5.36 19.40
C ASP A 95 23.09 4.96 17.93
N THR A 96 23.11 5.92 17.01
CA THR A 96 22.92 5.63 15.57
C THR A 96 24.23 5.40 14.83
N GLY A 97 25.37 5.78 15.40
CA GLY A 97 26.66 5.81 14.73
C GLY A 97 26.79 6.93 13.70
N ILE A 98 25.87 7.91 13.68
CA ILE A 98 25.82 8.99 12.69
C ILE A 98 26.13 10.32 13.36
N ASP A 99 27.32 10.87 13.09
CA ASP A 99 27.63 12.25 13.44
C ASP A 99 26.94 13.19 12.45
N VAL A 100 26.01 14.00 12.96
CA VAL A 100 25.18 14.91 12.15
C VAL A 100 25.96 16.06 11.50
N HIS A 101 27.19 16.31 11.92
CA HIS A 101 28.07 17.34 11.39
C HIS A 101 28.93 16.87 10.20
N THR A 102 28.87 15.59 9.85
CA THR A 102 29.60 15.05 8.70
C THR A 102 28.92 15.36 7.39
N PRO A 103 29.68 15.52 6.28
CA PRO A 103 29.10 15.73 4.95
C PRO A 103 28.10 14.63 4.54
N GLU A 104 28.37 13.39 4.90
CA GLU A 104 27.52 12.22 4.61
C GLU A 104 26.15 12.34 5.29
N ALA A 105 26.09 12.95 6.47
CA ALA A 105 24.84 13.15 7.21
C ALA A 105 24.00 14.32 6.67
N ALA A 106 24.57 15.20 5.84
CA ALA A 106 23.85 16.36 5.29
C ALA A 106 22.55 15.97 4.57
N ILE A 107 22.50 14.78 3.95
CA ILE A 107 21.31 14.27 3.25
C ILE A 107 20.08 14.11 4.18
N LEU A 108 20.30 13.91 5.50
CA LEU A 108 19.21 13.81 6.50
C LEU A 108 18.46 15.14 6.66
N PHE A 109 19.12 16.25 6.38
CA PHE A 109 18.62 17.61 6.59
C PHE A 109 18.21 18.32 5.28
N MET A 110 18.33 17.66 4.15
CA MET A 110 17.96 18.23 2.84
C MET A 110 16.46 18.43 2.73
N ALA A 111 16.06 19.47 1.99
CA ALA A 111 14.68 19.72 1.64
C ALA A 111 14.12 18.63 0.73
N ASP A 112 12.81 18.44 0.80
CA ASP A 112 12.09 17.64 -0.17
C ASP A 112 12.05 18.34 -1.53
N SER A 113 11.71 17.57 -2.57
CA SER A 113 11.50 18.09 -3.91
C SER A 113 10.49 19.23 -3.92
N PRO A 114 10.75 20.31 -4.69
CA PRO A 114 9.77 21.40 -4.87
C PRO A 114 8.43 20.92 -5.42
N ALA A 115 8.39 19.80 -6.12
CA ALA A 115 7.13 19.20 -6.59
C ALA A 115 6.30 18.57 -5.45
N TYR A 116 6.93 18.19 -4.34
CA TYR A 116 6.31 17.60 -3.16
C TYR A 116 6.91 18.18 -1.88
N PRO A 117 6.75 19.50 -1.63
CA PRO A 117 7.46 20.22 -0.57
C PRO A 117 6.94 19.88 0.84
N GLU A 118 5.70 19.41 0.94
CA GLU A 118 5.07 19.06 2.20
C GLU A 118 4.96 17.54 2.35
N SER A 119 6.01 16.93 2.90
CA SER A 119 5.94 15.53 3.32
C SER A 119 5.08 15.39 4.57
N ARG A 120 4.30 14.32 4.61
CA ARG A 120 3.64 13.91 5.85
C ARG A 120 4.70 13.38 6.83
N TYR A 121 4.48 13.57 8.13
CA TYR A 121 5.47 13.21 9.16
C TYR A 121 6.02 11.77 9.04
N TYR A 122 5.17 10.79 8.65
CA TYR A 122 5.60 9.42 8.47
C TYR A 122 6.41 9.22 7.18
N GLN A 123 6.21 10.05 6.17
CA GLN A 123 7.03 10.05 4.95
C GLN A 123 8.44 10.57 5.26
N ASP A 124 8.53 11.65 6.04
CA ASP A 124 9.83 12.13 6.54
C ASP A 124 10.53 11.07 7.40
N ALA A 125 9.80 10.39 8.29
CA ALA A 125 10.36 9.33 9.12
C ALA A 125 10.88 8.16 8.28
N ALA A 126 10.13 7.74 7.25
CA ALA A 126 10.54 6.67 6.33
C ALA A 126 11.80 7.04 5.53
N ILE A 127 11.84 8.28 5.01
CA ILE A 127 12.99 8.81 4.25
C ILE A 127 14.22 8.86 5.15
N ARG A 128 14.08 9.37 6.37
CA ARG A 128 15.16 9.44 7.35
C ARG A 128 15.69 8.05 7.71
N ALA A 129 14.82 7.11 8.07
CA ALA A 129 15.22 5.75 8.39
C ALA A 129 15.97 5.07 7.24
N ALA A 130 15.55 5.31 6.00
CA ALA A 130 16.26 4.84 4.81
C ALA A 130 17.67 5.43 4.72
N PHE A 131 17.82 6.76 4.91
CA PHE A 131 19.13 7.40 4.85
C PHE A 131 20.04 7.02 6.03
N GLU A 132 19.51 6.87 7.24
CA GLU A 132 20.28 6.35 8.39
C GLU A 132 20.90 4.98 8.04
N LYS A 133 20.12 4.09 7.42
CA LYS A 133 20.62 2.78 6.97
C LYS A 133 21.68 2.91 5.87
N ILE A 134 21.43 3.77 4.86
CA ILE A 134 22.36 3.99 3.75
C ILE A 134 23.71 4.55 4.25
N ILE A 135 23.68 5.57 5.12
CA ILE A 135 24.88 6.17 5.72
C ILE A 135 25.68 5.10 6.47
N ASN A 136 25.02 4.30 7.32
CA ASN A 136 25.67 3.28 8.10
C ASN A 136 26.27 2.15 7.25
N CYS A 137 25.60 1.75 6.16
CA CYS A 137 26.15 0.78 5.22
C CYS A 137 27.38 1.34 4.51
N ARG A 138 27.32 2.58 4.00
CA ARG A 138 28.46 3.23 3.35
C ARG A 138 29.68 3.36 4.26
N LYS A 139 29.48 3.72 5.55
CA LYS A 139 30.56 3.78 6.55
C LYS A 139 31.29 2.44 6.73
N ARG A 140 30.58 1.32 6.58
CA ARG A 140 31.14 -0.02 6.67
C ARG A 140 31.69 -0.55 5.34
N GLY A 141 31.50 0.16 4.24
CA GLY A 141 31.81 -0.32 2.89
C GLY A 141 30.83 -1.36 2.37
N ASP A 142 29.64 -1.47 2.97
CA ASP A 142 28.59 -2.41 2.59
C ASP A 142 27.63 -1.78 1.57
N THR A 143 27.06 -2.61 0.70
CA THR A 143 25.92 -2.20 -0.13
C THR A 143 24.67 -2.02 0.73
N ALA A 144 23.95 -0.93 0.54
CA ALA A 144 22.75 -0.64 1.29
C ALA A 144 21.53 -1.35 0.70
N HIS A 145 20.93 -2.24 1.49
CA HIS A 145 19.65 -2.87 1.21
C HIS A 145 18.60 -2.33 2.19
N VAL A 146 17.60 -1.64 1.68
CA VAL A 146 16.58 -0.91 2.47
C VAL A 146 15.21 -1.47 2.17
N LEU A 147 14.43 -1.82 3.19
CA LEU A 147 13.03 -2.20 3.06
C LEU A 147 12.14 -1.19 3.78
N LEU A 148 11.18 -0.62 3.05
CA LEU A 148 10.14 0.26 3.58
C LEU A 148 8.77 -0.43 3.47
N SER A 149 8.15 -0.64 4.63
CA SER A 149 6.82 -1.23 4.74
C SER A 149 5.76 -0.15 4.94
N MET A 150 5.00 0.13 3.88
CA MET A 150 4.07 1.26 3.88
C MET A 150 2.71 0.84 3.34
N ALA A 151 1.65 1.17 4.06
CA ALA A 151 0.28 0.87 3.63
C ALA A 151 0.01 1.34 2.19
N THR A 152 -0.83 0.60 1.48
CA THR A 152 -1.32 1.06 0.17
C THR A 152 -2.03 2.40 0.33
N GLY A 153 -1.72 3.36 -0.52
CA GLY A 153 -2.30 4.71 -0.42
C GLY A 153 -1.53 5.70 0.48
N SER A 154 -0.47 5.25 1.19
CA SER A 154 0.36 6.13 2.03
C SER A 154 1.32 7.04 1.25
N GLY A 155 1.43 6.87 -0.07
CA GLY A 155 2.30 7.69 -0.91
C GLY A 155 3.72 7.14 -1.10
N LYS A 156 3.90 5.83 -1.18
CA LYS A 156 5.19 5.16 -1.44
C LYS A 156 5.98 5.78 -2.59
N THR A 157 5.31 6.09 -3.69
CA THR A 157 5.95 6.71 -4.87
C THR A 157 6.46 8.13 -4.58
N ILE A 158 5.79 8.90 -3.69
CA ILE A 158 6.27 10.23 -3.26
C ILE A 158 7.52 10.09 -2.39
N ILE A 159 7.54 9.10 -1.50
CA ILE A 159 8.73 8.76 -0.70
C ILE A 159 9.91 8.42 -1.63
N ALA A 160 9.67 7.56 -2.61
CA ALA A 160 10.69 7.20 -3.61
C ALA A 160 11.20 8.43 -4.39
N ALA A 161 10.29 9.31 -4.80
CA ALA A 161 10.65 10.54 -5.51
C ALA A 161 11.53 11.46 -4.65
N ASN A 162 11.19 11.64 -3.36
CA ASN A 162 11.99 12.44 -2.44
C ASN A 162 13.32 11.76 -2.04
N LEU A 163 13.37 10.42 -1.93
CA LEU A 163 14.62 9.69 -1.76
C LEU A 163 15.58 9.94 -2.94
N LEU A 164 15.08 9.78 -4.17
CA LEU A 164 15.86 10.02 -5.39
C LEU A 164 16.26 11.49 -5.52
N TRP A 165 15.37 12.43 -5.17
CA TRP A 165 15.66 13.86 -5.18
C TRP A 165 16.81 14.21 -4.24
N ARG A 166 16.74 13.80 -2.97
CA ARG A 166 17.79 14.09 -2.00
C ARG A 166 19.11 13.40 -2.36
N LEU A 167 19.09 12.19 -2.93
CA LEU A 167 20.29 11.51 -3.44
C LEU A 167 20.88 12.26 -4.64
N HIS A 168 20.05 12.85 -5.50
CA HIS A 168 20.50 13.67 -6.62
C HIS A 168 21.15 14.97 -6.16
N GLU A 169 20.48 15.71 -5.27
CA GLU A 169 20.99 16.96 -4.70
C GLU A 169 22.27 16.76 -3.87
N ALA A 170 22.40 15.60 -3.23
CA ALA A 170 23.61 15.20 -2.50
C ALA A 170 24.72 14.67 -3.40
N GLU A 171 24.58 14.75 -4.73
CA GLU A 171 25.53 14.20 -5.71
C GLU A 171 25.82 12.70 -5.51
N CYS A 172 24.88 11.97 -4.92
CA CYS A 172 24.97 10.54 -4.62
C CYS A 172 24.40 9.63 -5.74
N LEU A 173 24.11 10.18 -6.91
CA LEU A 173 23.68 9.47 -8.13
C LEU A 173 24.71 9.62 -9.25
N PRO A 174 25.89 8.97 -9.17
CA PRO A 174 26.91 9.04 -10.22
C PRO A 174 26.44 8.43 -11.54
N THR A 175 25.64 7.36 -11.49
CA THR A 175 24.97 6.73 -12.63
C THR A 175 23.46 6.82 -12.47
N PRO A 176 22.64 6.50 -13.50
CA PRO A 176 21.19 6.56 -13.40
C PRO A 176 20.59 5.74 -12.24
N ALA A 177 19.40 6.11 -11.82
CA ALA A 177 18.58 5.29 -10.95
C ALA A 177 17.52 4.52 -11.77
N LEU A 178 17.19 3.31 -11.33
CA LEU A 178 16.11 2.49 -11.88
C LEU A 178 14.94 2.43 -10.89
N PHE A 179 13.75 2.79 -11.36
CA PHE A 179 12.48 2.55 -10.66
C PHE A 179 11.75 1.40 -11.36
N LEU A 180 11.59 0.28 -10.66
CA LEU A 180 11.04 -0.96 -11.20
C LEU A 180 9.65 -1.22 -10.64
N CYS A 181 8.68 -1.45 -11.54
CA CYS A 181 7.28 -1.71 -11.25
C CYS A 181 6.85 -3.09 -11.76
N ASP A 182 5.77 -3.63 -11.18
CA ASP A 182 5.18 -4.90 -11.61
C ASP A 182 4.32 -4.75 -12.88
N ARG A 183 3.61 -3.62 -13.03
CA ARG A 183 2.61 -3.41 -14.09
C ARG A 183 2.70 -2.04 -14.75
N ASP A 184 2.20 -1.96 -15.98
CA ASP A 184 2.20 -0.72 -16.77
C ASP A 184 1.43 0.43 -16.10
N GLU A 185 0.32 0.15 -15.42
CA GLU A 185 -0.45 1.19 -14.72
C GLU A 185 0.36 1.81 -13.56
N LEU A 186 1.14 1.00 -12.84
CA LEU A 186 2.07 1.48 -11.80
C LEU A 186 3.20 2.28 -12.42
N ARG A 187 3.74 1.84 -13.56
CA ARG A 187 4.78 2.53 -14.31
C ARG A 187 4.33 3.93 -14.74
N GLU A 188 3.12 4.07 -15.30
CA GLU A 188 2.58 5.37 -15.71
C GLU A 188 2.37 6.32 -14.52
N GLN A 189 1.89 5.79 -13.38
CA GLN A 189 1.76 6.59 -12.17
C GLN A 189 3.13 7.03 -11.62
N ALA A 190 4.10 6.12 -11.58
CA ALA A 190 5.47 6.44 -11.17
C ALA A 190 6.10 7.47 -12.11
N TYR A 191 5.92 7.29 -13.42
CA TYR A 191 6.41 8.24 -14.42
C TYR A 191 5.84 9.64 -14.22
N THR A 192 4.54 9.77 -14.06
CA THR A 192 3.90 11.08 -13.84
C THR A 192 4.49 11.78 -12.61
N ARG A 193 4.70 11.06 -11.51
CA ARG A 193 5.23 11.61 -10.26
C ARG A 193 6.71 11.91 -10.33
N LEU A 194 7.51 11.04 -10.91
CA LEU A 194 8.96 11.24 -11.08
C LEU A 194 9.26 12.33 -12.11
N LYS A 195 8.45 12.43 -13.17
CA LYS A 195 8.55 13.51 -14.15
C LYS A 195 8.26 14.88 -13.55
N ALA A 196 7.32 14.98 -12.60
CA ALA A 196 7.07 16.23 -11.88
C ALA A 196 8.31 16.71 -11.09
N VAL A 197 9.17 15.79 -10.64
CA VAL A 197 10.41 16.07 -9.89
C VAL A 197 11.60 16.31 -10.83
N PHE A 198 11.79 15.43 -11.83
CA PHE A 198 13.02 15.38 -12.63
C PHE A 198 12.84 15.88 -14.07
N GLY A 199 11.61 16.29 -14.47
CA GLY A 199 11.33 16.74 -15.82
C GLY A 199 11.70 15.67 -16.86
N ASP A 200 12.42 16.06 -17.90
CA ASP A 200 12.86 15.17 -18.97
C ASP A 200 13.98 14.20 -18.57
N ASN A 201 14.55 14.36 -17.37
CA ASN A 201 15.50 13.41 -16.79
C ASN A 201 14.83 12.15 -16.23
N ALA A 202 13.48 12.08 -16.16
CA ALA A 202 12.74 10.87 -15.86
C ALA A 202 12.08 10.32 -17.13
N ARG A 203 12.40 9.08 -17.51
CA ARG A 203 11.88 8.46 -18.73
C ARG A 203 11.50 6.99 -18.54
N ILE A 204 10.44 6.61 -19.26
CA ILE A 204 10.06 5.21 -19.38
C ILE A 204 11.08 4.48 -20.26
N VAL A 205 11.51 3.31 -19.83
CA VAL A 205 12.34 2.40 -20.60
C VAL A 205 11.50 1.73 -21.68
N GLU A 206 11.83 1.98 -22.91
CA GLU A 206 11.16 1.38 -24.08
C GLU A 206 12.10 1.40 -25.29
N THR A 207 11.84 0.52 -26.24
CA THR A 207 12.58 0.54 -27.52
C THR A 207 11.93 1.50 -28.49
N ARG A 208 12.67 2.54 -28.91
CA ARG A 208 12.31 3.42 -30.03
C ARG A 208 13.41 3.40 -31.08
N ASN A 209 13.07 3.04 -32.31
CA ASN A 209 14.02 2.95 -33.42
C ASN A 209 15.26 2.08 -33.08
N GLY A 210 15.06 0.96 -32.37
CA GLY A 210 16.13 0.04 -31.98
C GLY A 210 17.03 0.52 -30.82
N LYS A 211 16.74 1.68 -30.23
CA LYS A 211 17.49 2.26 -29.10
C LYS A 211 16.62 2.34 -27.86
N ASN A 212 17.26 2.33 -26.69
CA ASN A 212 16.58 2.59 -25.42
C ASN A 212 16.23 4.08 -25.30
N ALA A 213 14.95 4.40 -25.24
CA ALA A 213 14.46 5.78 -25.13
C ALA A 213 14.90 6.50 -23.84
N ALA A 214 15.23 5.76 -22.78
CA ALA A 214 15.69 6.29 -21.51
C ALA A 214 17.22 6.44 -21.42
N GLN A 215 17.99 6.09 -22.43
CA GLN A 215 19.46 5.98 -22.38
C GLN A 215 20.18 7.18 -21.76
N ASN A 216 19.67 8.41 -21.98
CA ASN A 216 20.27 9.64 -21.48
C ASN A 216 19.53 10.25 -20.28
N ALA A 217 18.58 9.54 -19.72
CA ALA A 217 17.83 10.00 -18.54
C ALA A 217 18.57 9.67 -17.23
N ARG A 218 18.32 10.43 -16.19
CA ARG A 218 18.83 10.14 -14.83
C ARG A 218 17.98 9.11 -14.10
N ILE A 219 16.68 9.09 -14.36
CA ILE A 219 15.72 8.18 -13.73
C ILE A 219 15.07 7.34 -14.84
N HIS A 220 15.34 6.06 -14.80
CA HIS A 220 14.78 5.06 -15.70
C HIS A 220 13.60 4.38 -15.02
N ILE A 221 12.47 4.28 -15.70
CA ILE A 221 11.24 3.69 -15.15
C ILE A 221 10.84 2.52 -16.04
N ALA A 222 10.79 1.33 -15.47
CA ALA A 222 10.56 0.09 -16.21
C ALA A 222 9.59 -0.84 -15.52
N THR A 223 8.99 -1.76 -16.28
CA THR A 223 8.37 -2.97 -15.73
C THR A 223 9.32 -4.16 -15.91
N TYR A 224 9.04 -5.26 -15.20
CA TYR A 224 9.81 -6.51 -15.35
C TYR A 224 9.75 -7.03 -16.79
N GLN A 225 8.56 -6.96 -17.41
CA GLN A 225 8.35 -7.37 -18.81
C GLN A 225 9.23 -6.55 -19.76
N THR A 226 9.30 -5.24 -19.56
CA THR A 226 10.13 -4.36 -20.41
C THR A 226 11.61 -4.74 -20.37
N LEU A 227 12.10 -5.21 -19.21
CA LEU A 227 13.49 -5.64 -19.05
C LEU A 227 13.74 -7.09 -19.48
N GLY A 228 12.70 -7.83 -19.90
CA GLY A 228 12.80 -9.25 -20.23
C GLY A 228 12.97 -10.13 -18.98
N LEU A 229 12.36 -9.74 -17.86
CA LEU A 229 12.47 -10.42 -16.57
C LEU A 229 11.18 -11.16 -16.17
N ASP A 230 10.22 -11.31 -17.09
CA ASP A 230 8.99 -12.07 -16.89
C ASP A 230 9.19 -13.57 -17.18
N ASP A 231 8.22 -14.38 -16.74
CA ASP A 231 8.29 -15.84 -16.89
C ASP A 231 8.06 -16.30 -18.34
N GLU A 232 7.48 -15.45 -19.19
CA GLU A 232 7.17 -15.71 -20.60
C GLU A 232 8.34 -15.38 -21.54
N ALA A 233 9.40 -14.70 -21.06
CA ALA A 233 10.53 -14.31 -21.89
C ALA A 233 11.35 -15.54 -22.32
N GLU A 234 11.55 -15.72 -23.63
CA GLU A 234 12.36 -16.80 -24.21
C GLU A 234 13.84 -16.68 -23.80
N GLU A 235 14.35 -15.43 -23.71
CA GLU A 235 15.71 -15.13 -23.22
C GLU A 235 15.63 -14.30 -21.94
N VAL A 236 16.21 -14.80 -20.86
CA VAL A 236 16.26 -14.12 -19.57
C VAL A 236 17.02 -12.80 -19.68
N ALA A 237 16.39 -11.70 -19.24
CA ALA A 237 16.98 -10.37 -19.17
C ALA A 237 17.50 -9.82 -20.52
N SER A 238 16.89 -10.20 -21.65
CA SER A 238 17.37 -9.85 -22.99
C SER A 238 17.50 -8.33 -23.22
N PHE A 239 16.52 -7.53 -22.77
CA PHE A 239 16.62 -6.08 -22.88
C PHE A 239 17.66 -5.51 -21.91
N LEU A 240 17.69 -6.01 -20.67
CA LEU A 240 18.64 -5.56 -19.65
C LEU A 240 20.08 -5.77 -20.11
N THR A 241 20.43 -6.97 -20.56
CA THR A 241 21.78 -7.31 -21.01
C THR A 241 22.22 -6.57 -22.27
N LYS A 242 21.28 -6.30 -23.19
CA LYS A 242 21.56 -5.61 -24.45
C LYS A 242 21.80 -4.12 -24.28
N HIS A 243 21.10 -3.47 -23.34
CA HIS A 243 21.07 -2.01 -23.23
C HIS A 243 21.75 -1.44 -21.99
N TYR A 244 22.12 -2.28 -21.02
CA TYR A 244 22.75 -1.87 -19.77
C TYR A 244 23.98 -2.72 -19.46
N ALA A 245 25.08 -2.05 -19.16
CA ALA A 245 26.27 -2.71 -18.62
C ALA A 245 26.02 -3.21 -17.19
N GLU A 246 26.95 -3.98 -16.64
CA GLU A 246 26.99 -4.25 -15.21
C GLU A 246 27.24 -2.95 -14.43
N ASP A 247 26.67 -2.85 -13.22
CA ASP A 247 26.69 -1.63 -12.40
C ASP A 247 26.21 -0.35 -13.13
N ALA A 248 25.24 -0.52 -14.05
CA ALA A 248 24.67 0.60 -14.79
C ALA A 248 23.88 1.59 -13.90
N PHE A 249 23.45 1.16 -12.72
CA PHE A 249 22.60 1.93 -11.83
C PHE A 249 23.26 2.19 -10.48
N SER A 250 23.12 3.40 -9.94
CA SER A 250 23.53 3.75 -8.58
C SER A 250 22.48 3.39 -7.53
N VAL A 251 21.21 3.40 -7.93
CA VAL A 251 20.05 3.14 -7.07
C VAL A 251 19.03 2.33 -7.84
N ILE A 252 18.49 1.31 -7.22
CA ILE A 252 17.37 0.51 -7.74
C ILE A 252 16.26 0.55 -6.70
N ILE A 253 15.11 1.13 -7.08
CA ILE A 253 13.90 1.12 -6.27
C ILE A 253 12.92 0.12 -6.87
N ILE A 254 12.43 -0.80 -6.05
CA ILE A 254 11.47 -1.83 -6.44
C ILE A 254 10.14 -1.55 -5.76
N ASP A 255 9.14 -1.14 -6.54
CA ASP A 255 7.78 -0.95 -6.01
C ASP A 255 7.02 -2.26 -5.98
N GLU A 256 6.28 -2.48 -4.89
CA GLU A 256 5.56 -3.72 -4.60
C GLU A 256 6.47 -4.97 -4.65
N CYS A 257 7.66 -4.89 -4.03
CA CYS A 257 8.69 -5.91 -4.08
C CYS A 257 8.24 -7.32 -3.58
N HIS A 258 7.07 -7.40 -2.94
CA HIS A 258 6.47 -8.67 -2.53
C HIS A 258 5.80 -9.45 -3.69
N ARG A 259 5.60 -8.84 -4.85
CA ARG A 259 4.95 -9.48 -6.01
C ARG A 259 5.91 -10.28 -6.88
N SER A 260 7.17 -10.09 -6.70
CA SER A 260 8.17 -10.65 -7.59
C SER A 260 8.56 -12.05 -7.16
N ALA A 261 8.38 -13.04 -8.03
CA ALA A 261 9.07 -14.29 -7.90
C ALA A 261 10.58 -14.02 -7.91
N TRP A 262 11.31 -14.41 -6.86
CA TRP A 262 12.74 -14.12 -6.66
C TRP A 262 13.66 -14.73 -7.75
N GLY A 263 13.09 -15.35 -8.78
CA GLY A 263 13.82 -15.95 -9.89
C GLY A 263 14.51 -14.92 -10.78
N LYS A 264 13.79 -14.49 -11.81
CA LYS A 264 14.37 -13.69 -12.92
C LYS A 264 14.67 -12.23 -12.56
N TRP A 265 13.83 -11.57 -11.75
CA TRP A 265 14.04 -10.16 -11.42
C TRP A 265 15.26 -9.91 -10.50
N SER A 266 15.67 -10.91 -9.72
CA SER A 266 16.91 -10.81 -8.94
C SER A 266 18.13 -10.56 -9.84
N GLU A 267 18.02 -10.84 -11.13
CA GLU A 267 19.12 -10.61 -12.08
C GLU A 267 19.47 -9.12 -12.18
N VAL A 268 18.50 -8.20 -12.14
CA VAL A 268 18.80 -6.77 -12.16
C VAL A 268 19.61 -6.34 -10.93
N LEU A 269 19.32 -6.94 -9.77
CA LEU A 269 20.04 -6.66 -8.52
C LEU A 269 21.45 -7.28 -8.53
N LYS A 270 21.59 -8.51 -9.02
CA LYS A 270 22.88 -9.20 -9.13
C LYS A 270 23.85 -8.49 -10.09
N ARG A 271 23.32 -7.91 -11.16
CA ARG A 271 24.12 -7.14 -12.13
C ARG A 271 24.52 -5.75 -11.63
N ASN A 272 23.91 -5.28 -10.53
CA ASN A 272 24.20 -3.98 -9.94
C ASN A 272 24.51 -4.14 -8.44
N PRO A 273 25.53 -4.94 -8.06
CA PRO A 273 25.80 -5.27 -6.66
C PRO A 273 26.23 -4.05 -5.82
N ASN A 274 26.72 -2.99 -6.48
CA ASN A 274 27.19 -1.76 -5.82
C ASN A 274 26.08 -0.70 -5.69
N ALA A 275 24.89 -0.92 -6.28
CA ALA A 275 23.76 0.00 -6.20
C ALA A 275 23.11 -0.01 -4.81
N ILE A 276 22.52 1.10 -4.41
CA ILE A 276 21.59 1.14 -3.28
C ILE A 276 20.30 0.43 -3.73
N HIS A 277 19.89 -0.61 -3.01
CA HIS A 277 18.66 -1.36 -3.30
C HIS A 277 17.57 -1.00 -2.30
N ILE A 278 16.44 -0.48 -2.77
CA ILE A 278 15.31 -0.05 -1.94
C ILE A 278 14.06 -0.82 -2.35
N GLY A 279 13.54 -1.65 -1.45
CA GLY A 279 12.27 -2.34 -1.60
C GLY A 279 11.13 -1.54 -0.96
N LEU A 280 10.05 -1.32 -1.71
CA LEU A 280 8.81 -0.76 -1.20
C LEU A 280 7.74 -1.85 -1.17
N THR A 281 7.04 -2.00 -0.05
CA THR A 281 5.99 -3.01 0.09
C THR A 281 4.86 -2.53 0.99
N ALA A 282 3.68 -3.09 0.81
CA ALA A 282 2.53 -2.76 1.65
C ALA A 282 2.41 -3.64 2.92
N THR A 283 3.09 -4.79 3.00
CA THR A 283 2.61 -5.87 3.88
C THR A 283 3.62 -6.78 4.59
N PRO A 284 4.79 -6.37 5.12
CA PRO A 284 5.68 -7.35 5.77
C PRO A 284 5.20 -7.82 7.15
N ARG A 285 4.72 -6.91 8.02
CA ARG A 285 4.35 -7.25 9.40
C ARG A 285 3.03 -8.01 9.50
N GLN A 286 2.04 -7.59 8.72
CA GLN A 286 0.72 -8.21 8.68
C GLN A 286 0.78 -9.68 8.25
N LEU A 287 1.75 -10.04 7.39
CA LEU A 287 2.00 -11.42 7.01
C LEU A 287 2.57 -12.26 8.17
N ARG A 288 3.38 -11.68 9.05
CA ARG A 288 3.94 -12.38 10.22
C ARG A 288 2.87 -12.72 11.25
N GLU A 289 1.85 -11.91 11.39
CA GLU A 289 0.79 -12.02 12.40
C GLU A 289 -0.43 -12.83 11.91
N SER A 290 -0.57 -13.06 10.60
CA SER A 290 -1.67 -13.84 10.04
C SER A 290 -1.57 -15.33 10.38
N LYS A 291 -2.66 -15.91 10.87
CA LYS A 291 -2.76 -17.34 11.19
C LYS A 291 -2.84 -18.23 9.94
N GLN A 292 -3.28 -17.68 8.80
CA GLN A 292 -3.36 -18.36 7.53
C GLN A 292 -2.49 -17.66 6.50
N ARG A 293 -1.58 -18.41 5.88
CA ARG A 293 -0.66 -17.94 4.84
C ARG A 293 -0.61 -18.99 3.75
N THR A 294 -0.54 -18.55 2.50
CA THR A 294 -0.20 -19.45 1.41
C THR A 294 1.31 -19.77 1.46
N ALA A 295 1.71 -20.91 0.88
CA ALA A 295 3.14 -21.25 0.75
C ALA A 295 3.90 -20.14 -0.02
N GLU A 296 3.27 -19.58 -1.05
CA GLU A 296 3.80 -18.45 -1.84
C GLU A 296 4.01 -17.20 -0.99
N ASP A 297 3.03 -16.78 -0.16
CA ASP A 297 3.17 -15.61 0.72
C ASP A 297 4.32 -15.78 1.73
N VAL A 298 4.50 -16.99 2.26
CA VAL A 298 5.60 -17.31 3.19
C VAL A 298 6.95 -17.20 2.49
N GLU A 299 7.07 -17.78 1.30
CA GLU A 299 8.30 -17.75 0.51
C GLU A 299 8.69 -16.32 0.11
N ILE A 300 7.75 -15.55 -0.43
CA ILE A 300 7.97 -14.15 -0.83
C ILE A 300 8.44 -13.32 0.37
N THR A 301 7.77 -13.46 1.51
CA THR A 301 8.13 -12.69 2.71
C THR A 301 9.52 -13.08 3.22
N ALA A 302 9.82 -14.39 3.27
CA ALA A 302 11.11 -14.88 3.71
C ALA A 302 12.23 -14.39 2.80
N ASN A 303 12.03 -14.40 1.49
CA ASN A 303 13.00 -13.93 0.51
C ASN A 303 13.25 -12.42 0.60
N ASN A 304 12.20 -11.60 0.75
CA ASN A 304 12.35 -10.16 0.93
C ASN A 304 13.16 -9.83 2.20
N ILE A 305 12.84 -10.48 3.33
CA ILE A 305 13.56 -10.26 4.58
C ILE A 305 15.00 -10.78 4.48
N LYS A 306 15.21 -11.91 3.83
CA LYS A 306 16.55 -12.47 3.61
C LYS A 306 17.43 -11.50 2.81
N TYR A 307 16.86 -10.80 1.83
CA TYR A 307 17.59 -9.90 0.95
C TYR A 307 17.76 -8.49 1.52
N PHE A 308 16.66 -7.85 1.91
CA PHE A 308 16.66 -6.45 2.39
C PHE A 308 16.93 -6.32 3.89
N GLY A 309 16.76 -7.38 4.66
CA GLY A 309 16.66 -7.35 6.11
C GLY A 309 15.27 -6.95 6.61
N ASP A 310 15.16 -6.71 7.90
CA ASP A 310 13.95 -6.18 8.51
C ASP A 310 13.64 -4.78 7.96
N PRO A 311 12.35 -4.41 7.84
CA PRO A 311 11.97 -3.07 7.43
C PRO A 311 12.58 -2.01 8.34
N VAL A 312 13.24 -1.03 7.75
CA VAL A 312 13.79 0.11 8.51
C VAL A 312 12.68 1.03 9.01
N TYR A 313 11.54 1.04 8.32
CA TYR A 313 10.36 1.78 8.74
C TYR A 313 9.08 1.03 8.35
N GLU A 314 8.09 1.06 9.23
CA GLU A 314 6.77 0.47 9.02
C GLU A 314 5.66 1.48 9.29
N TYR A 315 4.70 1.60 8.37
CA TYR A 315 3.50 2.40 8.53
C TYR A 315 2.29 1.63 8.07
N THR A 316 1.56 1.08 9.02
CA THR A 316 0.45 0.15 8.76
C THR A 316 -0.81 0.88 8.31
N LEU A 317 -1.76 0.14 7.70
CA LEU A 317 -3.08 0.66 7.33
C LEU A 317 -3.83 1.22 8.55
N ILE A 318 -3.75 0.52 9.69
CA ILE A 318 -4.39 0.94 10.94
C ILE A 318 -3.83 2.28 11.41
N GLN A 319 -2.51 2.42 11.45
CA GLN A 319 -1.86 3.69 11.81
C GLN A 319 -2.28 4.83 10.89
N ALA A 320 -2.32 4.57 9.57
CA ALA A 320 -2.73 5.57 8.59
C ALA A 320 -4.20 5.99 8.73
N GLN A 321 -5.07 5.06 9.12
CA GLN A 321 -6.47 5.35 9.44
C GLN A 321 -6.61 6.11 10.76
N GLU A 322 -5.86 5.72 11.79
CA GLU A 322 -5.83 6.42 13.09
C GLU A 322 -5.36 7.87 12.94
N ASP A 323 -4.38 8.09 12.11
CA ASP A 323 -3.83 9.42 11.83
C ASP A 323 -4.74 10.24 10.91
N GLY A 324 -5.75 9.62 10.30
CA GLY A 324 -6.67 10.28 9.38
C GLY A 324 -6.07 10.59 8.02
N TYR A 325 -5.05 9.85 7.59
CA TYR A 325 -4.49 9.93 6.23
C TYR A 325 -5.12 8.93 5.27
N LEU A 326 -5.75 7.89 5.81
CA LEU A 326 -6.54 6.93 5.02
C LEU A 326 -7.97 6.84 5.57
N ALA A 327 -8.91 6.56 4.68
CA ALA A 327 -10.32 6.43 5.00
C ALA A 327 -10.60 5.24 5.91
N ALA A 328 -11.50 5.41 6.87
CA ALA A 328 -11.93 4.33 7.75
C ALA A 328 -12.68 3.25 6.95
N CYS A 329 -12.46 1.99 7.30
CA CYS A 329 -13.14 0.85 6.69
C CYS A 329 -14.35 0.44 7.53
N GLU A 330 -15.53 0.41 6.94
CA GLU A 330 -16.75 -0.07 7.59
C GLU A 330 -17.11 -1.44 7.01
N ILE A 331 -16.98 -2.50 7.82
CA ILE A 331 -17.14 -3.88 7.38
C ILE A 331 -18.60 -4.31 7.51
N VAL A 332 -19.16 -4.81 6.42
CA VAL A 332 -20.51 -5.39 6.35
C VAL A 332 -20.38 -6.84 5.89
N ARG A 333 -20.46 -7.77 6.84
CA ARG A 333 -20.44 -9.20 6.54
C ARG A 333 -21.82 -9.65 6.11
N ARG A 334 -21.87 -10.34 4.98
CA ARG A 334 -23.10 -10.83 4.38
C ARG A 334 -22.94 -12.30 4.02
N LYS A 335 -24.00 -13.07 4.22
CA LYS A 335 -24.06 -14.46 3.82
C LYS A 335 -25.42 -14.74 3.20
N PRO A 336 -25.51 -14.91 1.89
CA PRO A 336 -26.75 -15.27 1.22
C PRO A 336 -27.36 -16.54 1.81
N SER A 337 -28.67 -16.64 1.83
CA SER A 337 -29.37 -17.81 2.40
C SER A 337 -28.97 -19.13 1.74
N ILE A 338 -28.58 -19.07 0.48
CA ILE A 338 -28.09 -20.21 -0.28
C ILE A 338 -26.77 -20.76 0.25
N ASP A 339 -25.90 -19.92 0.85
CA ASP A 339 -24.60 -20.31 1.38
C ASP A 339 -24.65 -21.04 2.73
N TRP A 340 -25.84 -21.14 3.32
CA TRP A 340 -26.07 -21.94 4.53
C TRP A 340 -26.42 -23.39 4.20
N LYS A 341 -26.61 -23.72 2.92
CA LYS A 341 -27.03 -25.03 2.45
C LYS A 341 -25.86 -25.84 1.91
N THR A 342 -25.85 -27.11 2.15
CA THR A 342 -25.03 -28.09 1.43
C THR A 342 -25.90 -28.71 0.35
N PHE A 343 -25.33 -28.85 -0.84
CA PHE A 343 -26.03 -29.37 -2.03
C PHE A 343 -25.47 -30.76 -2.36
N THR A 344 -26.35 -31.71 -2.63
CA THR A 344 -25.94 -32.97 -3.27
C THR A 344 -25.63 -32.74 -4.74
N SER A 345 -24.95 -33.69 -5.39
CA SER A 345 -24.65 -33.62 -6.83
C SER A 345 -25.94 -33.43 -7.65
N GLU A 346 -27.03 -34.13 -7.30
CA GLU A 346 -28.33 -33.99 -7.97
C GLU A 346 -28.91 -32.58 -7.82
N GLN A 347 -28.81 -32.00 -6.62
CA GLN A 347 -29.27 -30.63 -6.35
C GLN A 347 -28.45 -29.60 -7.08
N VAL A 348 -27.13 -29.77 -7.25
CA VAL A 348 -26.26 -28.90 -8.04
C VAL A 348 -26.68 -28.91 -9.50
N LEU A 349 -26.95 -30.09 -10.07
CA LEU A 349 -27.46 -30.21 -11.45
C LEU A 349 -28.85 -29.58 -11.60
N ALA A 350 -29.76 -29.85 -10.69
CA ALA A 350 -31.11 -29.27 -10.72
C ALA A 350 -31.12 -27.74 -10.57
N ALA A 351 -30.14 -27.17 -9.87
CA ALA A 351 -29.94 -25.73 -9.72
C ALA A 351 -29.34 -25.06 -10.97
N GLY A 352 -29.09 -25.82 -12.04
CA GLY A 352 -28.55 -25.29 -13.30
C GLY A 352 -27.12 -24.77 -13.15
N ALA A 353 -26.28 -25.44 -12.37
CA ALA A 353 -24.88 -25.09 -12.23
C ALA A 353 -24.16 -25.10 -13.57
N VAL A 354 -23.19 -24.20 -13.71
CA VAL A 354 -22.35 -24.11 -14.89
C VAL A 354 -20.87 -24.19 -14.49
N ASP A 355 -20.04 -24.66 -15.41
CA ASP A 355 -18.59 -24.59 -15.29
C ASP A 355 -18.14 -23.14 -15.20
N ALA A 356 -17.38 -22.80 -14.16
CA ALA A 356 -17.00 -21.42 -13.88
C ALA A 356 -15.99 -20.82 -14.86
N ARG A 357 -15.36 -21.64 -15.72
CA ARG A 357 -14.40 -21.20 -16.75
C ARG A 357 -15.05 -21.04 -18.11
N THR A 358 -15.90 -21.99 -18.49
CA THR A 358 -16.47 -22.06 -19.84
C THR A 358 -17.92 -21.58 -19.93
N GLY A 359 -18.63 -21.51 -18.79
CA GLY A 359 -20.06 -21.23 -18.75
C GLY A 359 -20.95 -22.39 -19.25
N ARG A 360 -20.35 -23.53 -19.60
CA ARG A 360 -21.05 -24.74 -20.06
C ARG A 360 -21.91 -25.29 -18.91
N PRO A 361 -23.13 -25.75 -19.18
CA PRO A 361 -23.89 -26.51 -18.20
C PRO A 361 -23.06 -27.70 -17.66
N ILE A 362 -23.11 -27.91 -16.35
CA ILE A 362 -22.46 -29.03 -15.69
C ILE A 362 -23.23 -30.32 -15.94
N THR A 363 -22.51 -31.41 -16.17
CA THR A 363 -23.04 -32.77 -16.27
C THR A 363 -22.70 -33.60 -15.00
N ALA A 364 -23.28 -34.76 -14.84
CA ALA A 364 -22.98 -35.66 -13.71
C ALA A 364 -21.49 -36.07 -13.67
N GLU A 365 -20.86 -36.17 -14.84
CA GLU A 365 -19.44 -36.55 -14.97
C GLU A 365 -18.48 -35.45 -14.48
N ASP A 366 -18.93 -34.19 -14.47
CA ASP A 366 -18.13 -33.04 -13.97
C ASP A 366 -18.13 -32.97 -12.43
N LEU A 367 -18.99 -33.71 -11.75
CA LEU A 367 -19.16 -33.69 -10.30
C LEU A 367 -18.32 -34.80 -9.65
N THR A 368 -17.33 -34.37 -8.86
CA THR A 368 -16.35 -35.30 -8.23
C THR A 368 -16.59 -35.52 -6.73
N LYS A 369 -17.59 -34.86 -6.15
CA LYS A 369 -17.92 -34.90 -4.73
C LYS A 369 -19.39 -35.24 -4.54
N ASP A 370 -19.73 -35.88 -3.44
CA ASP A 370 -21.11 -36.16 -3.08
C ASP A 370 -21.84 -34.93 -2.56
N GLU A 371 -21.11 -34.01 -1.92
CA GLU A 371 -21.63 -32.77 -1.34
C GLU A 371 -20.82 -31.54 -1.73
N TYR A 372 -21.53 -30.45 -1.97
CA TYR A 372 -21.01 -29.13 -2.36
C TYR A 372 -21.51 -28.05 -1.41
N SER A 373 -20.60 -27.26 -0.86
CA SER A 373 -20.89 -26.09 -0.03
C SER A 373 -20.42 -24.80 -0.69
N ALA A 374 -20.72 -23.65 -0.09
CA ALA A 374 -20.41 -22.33 -0.63
C ALA A 374 -18.98 -22.15 -1.18
N PRO A 375 -17.90 -22.62 -0.52
CA PRO A 375 -16.54 -22.53 -1.05
C PRO A 375 -16.29 -23.36 -2.32
N SER A 376 -17.15 -24.35 -2.63
CA SER A 376 -17.05 -25.16 -3.84
C SER A 376 -17.58 -24.43 -5.07
N PHE A 377 -18.42 -23.41 -4.84
CA PHE A 377 -18.97 -22.57 -5.89
C PHE A 377 -17.99 -21.42 -6.17
N ASP A 378 -18.02 -20.87 -7.38
CA ASP A 378 -17.22 -19.75 -7.88
C ASP A 378 -15.81 -20.09 -8.36
N ASP A 379 -15.19 -21.20 -8.01
CA ASP A 379 -13.90 -21.62 -8.58
C ASP A 379 -14.05 -22.60 -9.75
N LYS A 380 -14.73 -23.71 -9.52
CA LYS A 380 -14.98 -24.74 -10.55
C LYS A 380 -16.42 -24.71 -11.04
N LEU A 381 -17.35 -24.49 -10.13
CA LEU A 381 -18.78 -24.46 -10.39
C LEU A 381 -19.35 -23.08 -10.04
N MET A 382 -20.31 -22.63 -10.83
CA MET A 382 -21.03 -21.38 -10.55
C MET A 382 -22.53 -21.66 -10.52
N LEU A 383 -23.19 -21.24 -9.45
CA LEU A 383 -24.64 -21.30 -9.28
C LEU A 383 -25.26 -19.96 -9.68
N PRO A 384 -26.06 -19.89 -10.78
CA PRO A 384 -26.70 -18.64 -11.22
C PRO A 384 -27.55 -17.97 -10.15
N GLU A 385 -28.29 -18.75 -9.36
CA GLU A 385 -29.13 -18.23 -8.28
C GLU A 385 -28.31 -17.63 -7.14
N ARG A 386 -27.10 -18.14 -6.86
CA ARG A 386 -26.18 -17.56 -5.88
C ARG A 386 -25.69 -16.18 -6.33
N VAL A 387 -25.27 -16.06 -7.59
CA VAL A 387 -24.87 -14.77 -8.18
C VAL A 387 -26.00 -13.76 -8.09
N LYS A 388 -27.22 -14.18 -8.43
CA LYS A 388 -28.42 -13.33 -8.37
C LYS A 388 -28.73 -12.87 -6.94
N ALA A 389 -28.64 -13.79 -5.95
CA ALA A 389 -28.87 -13.47 -4.54
C ALA A 389 -27.83 -12.48 -4.00
N MET A 390 -26.53 -12.71 -4.29
CA MET A 390 -25.44 -11.82 -3.88
C MET A 390 -25.59 -10.41 -4.51
N CYS A 391 -25.89 -10.33 -5.80
CA CYS A 391 -26.12 -9.06 -6.48
C CYS A 391 -27.34 -8.31 -5.95
N GLY A 392 -28.43 -9.01 -5.65
CA GLY A 392 -29.66 -8.44 -5.07
C GLY A 392 -29.38 -7.80 -3.69
N ASP A 393 -28.75 -8.54 -2.81
CA ASP A 393 -28.37 -8.04 -1.49
C ASP A 393 -27.38 -6.89 -1.58
N LEU A 394 -26.33 -7.00 -2.42
CA LEU A 394 -25.38 -5.92 -2.63
C LEU A 394 -26.06 -4.64 -3.10
N PHE A 395 -26.96 -4.75 -4.08
CA PHE A 395 -27.66 -3.59 -4.61
C PHE A 395 -28.52 -2.89 -3.55
N GLU A 396 -29.19 -3.67 -2.68
CA GLU A 396 -29.93 -3.12 -1.55
C GLU A 396 -29.00 -2.40 -0.56
N GLN A 397 -27.82 -2.98 -0.25
CA GLN A 397 -26.84 -2.34 0.63
C GLN A 397 -26.30 -1.04 0.04
N LEU A 398 -26.02 -1.00 -1.26
CA LEU A 398 -25.61 0.22 -1.94
C LEU A 398 -26.69 1.30 -1.85
N CYS A 399 -27.96 0.94 -2.08
CA CYS A 399 -29.08 1.86 -1.94
C CYS A 399 -29.21 2.45 -0.53
N LYS A 400 -28.98 1.63 0.51
CA LYS A 400 -29.03 2.05 1.93
C LYS A 400 -27.86 2.95 2.31
N ASN A 401 -26.69 2.73 1.74
CA ASN A 401 -25.41 3.30 2.17
C ASN A 401 -24.86 4.36 1.20
N GLY A 402 -25.69 5.20 0.63
CA GLY A 402 -25.29 6.32 -0.21
C GLY A 402 -25.85 6.30 -1.64
N GLY A 403 -26.67 5.28 -1.97
CA GLY A 403 -27.33 5.15 -3.27
C GLY A 403 -26.57 4.22 -4.24
N PRO A 404 -27.21 3.79 -5.33
CA PRO A 404 -26.60 2.84 -6.26
C PRO A 404 -25.50 3.47 -7.12
N GLU A 405 -25.47 4.78 -7.27
CA GLU A 405 -24.53 5.50 -8.15
C GLU A 405 -23.19 5.84 -7.47
N GLN A 406 -22.71 4.97 -6.60
CA GLN A 406 -21.39 5.05 -5.97
C GLN A 406 -20.33 4.34 -6.81
N LYS A 407 -19.06 4.69 -6.58
CA LYS A 407 -17.91 3.98 -7.18
C LYS A 407 -17.61 2.73 -6.36
N VAL A 408 -17.70 1.57 -7.01
CA VAL A 408 -17.59 0.24 -6.38
C VAL A 408 -16.66 -0.65 -7.18
N ILE A 409 -15.83 -1.43 -6.50
CA ILE A 409 -15.11 -2.56 -7.10
C ILE A 409 -15.67 -3.85 -6.52
N VAL A 410 -16.08 -4.77 -7.39
CA VAL A 410 -16.49 -6.13 -7.04
C VAL A 410 -15.42 -7.11 -7.50
N PHE A 411 -14.74 -7.75 -6.56
CA PHE A 411 -13.76 -8.78 -6.85
C PHE A 411 -14.45 -10.12 -7.05
N CYS A 412 -14.35 -10.64 -8.27
CA CYS A 412 -14.94 -11.89 -8.73
C CYS A 412 -13.91 -12.99 -8.88
N ASN A 413 -14.33 -14.25 -8.88
CA ASN A 413 -13.42 -15.38 -8.96
C ASN A 413 -12.90 -15.64 -10.38
N ARG A 414 -13.78 -15.51 -11.37
CA ARG A 414 -13.51 -15.79 -12.78
C ARG A 414 -14.12 -14.71 -13.67
N GLU A 415 -13.65 -14.66 -14.91
CA GLU A 415 -14.13 -13.71 -15.92
C GLU A 415 -15.63 -13.83 -16.16
N ILE A 416 -16.16 -15.04 -16.35
CA ILE A 416 -17.59 -15.32 -16.53
C ILE A 416 -18.39 -14.87 -15.30
N HIS A 417 -17.84 -15.04 -14.10
CA HIS A 417 -18.47 -14.54 -12.88
C HIS A 417 -18.60 -13.02 -12.93
N ALA A 418 -17.54 -12.30 -13.33
CA ALA A 418 -17.56 -10.84 -13.46
C ALA A 418 -18.59 -10.37 -14.52
N ASP A 419 -18.71 -11.05 -15.67
CA ASP A 419 -19.72 -10.76 -16.68
C ASP A 419 -21.14 -10.91 -16.14
N ARG A 420 -21.41 -12.00 -15.42
CA ARG A 420 -22.76 -12.26 -14.86
C ARG A 420 -23.11 -11.30 -13.72
N VAL A 421 -22.15 -10.95 -12.87
CA VAL A 421 -22.34 -9.95 -11.81
C VAL A 421 -22.65 -8.59 -12.45
N ALA A 422 -21.88 -8.15 -13.44
CA ALA A 422 -22.12 -6.89 -14.13
C ALA A 422 -23.51 -6.85 -14.79
N MET A 423 -23.91 -7.94 -15.47
CA MET A 423 -25.24 -8.07 -16.08
C MET A 423 -26.36 -7.97 -15.03
N GLN A 424 -26.26 -8.70 -13.91
CA GLN A 424 -27.28 -8.68 -12.86
C GLN A 424 -27.41 -7.30 -12.21
N LEU A 425 -26.28 -6.62 -11.91
CA LEU A 425 -26.29 -5.28 -11.34
C LEU A 425 -26.87 -4.24 -12.31
N ASN A 426 -26.59 -4.34 -13.61
CA ASN A 426 -27.21 -3.49 -14.63
C ASN A 426 -28.73 -3.67 -14.65
N ASN A 427 -29.22 -4.92 -14.62
CA ASN A 427 -30.67 -5.22 -14.62
C ASN A 427 -31.34 -4.65 -13.35
N LEU A 428 -30.73 -4.80 -12.18
CA LEU A 428 -31.23 -4.23 -10.93
C LEU A 428 -31.26 -2.70 -10.97
N TYR A 429 -30.22 -2.08 -11.52
CA TYR A 429 -30.14 -0.63 -11.66
C TYR A 429 -31.21 -0.07 -12.61
N VAL A 430 -31.40 -0.69 -13.76
CA VAL A 430 -32.47 -0.30 -14.73
C VAL A 430 -33.84 -0.41 -14.08
N LYS A 431 -34.10 -1.50 -13.32
CA LYS A 431 -35.37 -1.66 -12.59
C LYS A 431 -35.57 -0.55 -11.57
N TRP A 432 -34.54 -0.28 -10.76
CA TRP A 432 -34.54 0.81 -9.77
C TRP A 432 -34.75 2.17 -10.40
N CYS A 433 -34.13 2.46 -11.55
CA CYS A 433 -34.35 3.71 -12.29
C CYS A 433 -35.80 3.87 -12.71
N ARG A 434 -36.43 2.80 -13.26
CA ARG A 434 -37.85 2.80 -13.63
C ARG A 434 -38.77 3.06 -12.44
N GLU A 435 -38.50 2.42 -11.29
CA GLU A 435 -39.26 2.64 -10.05
C GLU A 435 -39.13 4.05 -9.49
N LYS A 436 -38.03 4.74 -9.79
CA LYS A 436 -37.74 6.10 -9.34
C LYS A 436 -37.95 7.19 -10.41
N ASP A 437 -38.51 6.83 -11.56
CA ASP A 437 -38.71 7.72 -12.72
C ASP A 437 -37.40 8.44 -13.12
N ARG A 438 -36.33 7.67 -13.26
CA ARG A 438 -35.01 8.16 -13.66
C ARG A 438 -34.55 7.50 -14.96
N THR A 439 -33.78 8.23 -15.75
CA THR A 439 -33.10 7.68 -16.93
C THR A 439 -31.86 6.89 -16.46
N PRO A 440 -31.74 5.61 -16.84
CA PRO A 440 -30.55 4.83 -16.55
C PRO A 440 -29.31 5.45 -17.19
N LYS A 441 -28.21 5.52 -16.39
CA LYS A 441 -26.91 5.96 -16.89
C LYS A 441 -26.22 4.82 -17.63
N GLU A 442 -25.45 5.18 -18.66
CA GLU A 442 -24.71 4.21 -19.46
C GLU A 442 -23.60 3.53 -18.66
N HIS A 443 -23.32 2.27 -18.99
CA HIS A 443 -22.24 1.49 -18.38
C HIS A 443 -22.24 1.55 -16.85
N TYR A 444 -23.40 1.38 -16.22
CA TYR A 444 -23.52 1.41 -14.76
C TYR A 444 -22.59 0.38 -14.11
N ALA A 445 -22.71 -0.89 -14.48
CA ALA A 445 -21.80 -1.96 -14.09
C ALA A 445 -21.13 -2.54 -15.32
N PHE A 446 -19.82 -2.84 -15.22
CA PHE A 446 -19.04 -3.34 -16.34
C PHE A 446 -17.98 -4.33 -15.88
N LYS A 447 -17.64 -5.28 -16.74
CA LYS A 447 -16.47 -6.13 -16.58
C LYS A 447 -15.20 -5.30 -16.80
N CYS A 448 -14.20 -5.46 -15.95
CA CYS A 448 -12.93 -4.76 -16.02
C CYS A 448 -11.78 -5.77 -15.90
N MET A 449 -11.21 -6.13 -17.04
CA MET A 449 -10.14 -7.11 -17.17
C MET A 449 -8.97 -6.55 -17.97
N GLY A 450 -7.80 -7.16 -17.88
CA GLY A 450 -6.66 -6.85 -18.73
C GLY A 450 -6.92 -7.21 -20.19
N GLY A 451 -6.22 -6.52 -21.12
CA GLY A 451 -6.34 -6.76 -22.56
C GLY A 451 -7.29 -5.80 -23.28
N LYS A 452 -7.22 -5.82 -24.63
CA LYS A 452 -8.07 -4.98 -25.48
C LYS A 452 -9.55 -5.40 -25.38
N ASN A 453 -10.46 -4.42 -25.35
CA ASN A 453 -11.91 -4.60 -25.33
C ASN A 453 -12.50 -5.29 -24.07
N ASN A 454 -11.76 -5.33 -22.96
CA ASN A 454 -12.18 -5.95 -21.70
C ASN A 454 -12.52 -4.93 -20.60
N GLY A 455 -12.94 -3.71 -20.97
CA GLY A 455 -13.39 -2.68 -20.05
C GLY A 455 -12.28 -1.92 -19.33
N ALA A 456 -11.02 -2.12 -19.69
CA ALA A 456 -9.89 -1.34 -19.12
C ALA A 456 -9.98 0.15 -19.47
N ASP A 457 -10.56 0.50 -20.60
CA ASP A 457 -10.87 1.87 -21.03
C ASP A 457 -11.86 2.59 -20.10
N MET A 458 -12.67 1.83 -19.35
CA MET A 458 -13.61 2.35 -18.37
C MET A 458 -12.98 2.71 -17.01
N ILE A 459 -11.69 2.45 -16.83
CA ILE A 459 -10.97 2.83 -15.59
C ILE A 459 -10.91 4.35 -15.44
N VAL A 460 -10.69 5.08 -16.52
CA VAL A 460 -10.65 6.56 -16.49
C VAL A 460 -12.01 7.14 -16.08
N PRO A 461 -13.14 6.76 -16.68
CA PRO A 461 -14.47 7.14 -16.20
C PRO A 461 -14.77 6.68 -14.76
N LEU A 462 -14.32 5.49 -14.36
CA LEU A 462 -14.49 4.99 -13.00
C LEU A 462 -13.84 5.93 -11.96
N ARG A 463 -12.69 6.52 -12.29
CA ARG A 463 -11.97 7.47 -11.39
C ARG A 463 -12.73 8.78 -11.18
N GLY A 464 -13.33 9.33 -12.23
CA GLY A 464 -13.80 10.72 -12.20
C GLY A 464 -15.24 10.96 -12.65
N SER A 465 -15.83 10.11 -13.48
CA SER A 465 -17.16 10.39 -14.05
C SER A 465 -18.28 10.19 -13.03
N GLY A 466 -19.15 11.19 -12.87
CA GLY A 466 -20.43 11.07 -12.17
C GLY A 466 -21.59 10.60 -13.05
N GLN A 467 -21.32 10.30 -14.33
CA GLN A 467 -22.37 9.97 -15.33
C GLN A 467 -22.29 8.53 -15.85
N ARG A 468 -21.17 7.84 -15.66
CA ARG A 468 -20.97 6.46 -16.12
C ARG A 468 -19.91 5.74 -15.30
N ALA A 469 -19.80 4.41 -15.47
CA ALA A 469 -18.80 3.55 -14.84
C ALA A 469 -18.83 3.64 -13.29
N PHE A 470 -19.88 3.07 -12.70
CA PHE A 470 -20.05 3.08 -11.25
C PHE A 470 -19.54 1.81 -10.59
N VAL A 471 -19.82 0.64 -11.17
CA VAL A 471 -19.45 -0.65 -10.57
C VAL A 471 -18.53 -1.42 -11.52
N ALA A 472 -17.29 -1.60 -11.13
CA ALA A 472 -16.31 -2.41 -11.85
C ALA A 472 -16.27 -3.83 -11.28
N CYS A 473 -16.57 -4.83 -12.11
CA CYS A 473 -16.46 -6.25 -11.78
C CYS A 473 -15.14 -6.79 -12.35
N THR A 474 -14.23 -7.24 -11.49
CA THR A 474 -12.87 -7.63 -11.89
C THR A 474 -12.43 -8.91 -11.22
N VAL A 475 -11.44 -9.58 -11.80
CA VAL A 475 -10.73 -10.70 -11.16
C VAL A 475 -9.43 -10.18 -10.53
N ASP A 476 -8.50 -9.67 -11.33
CA ASP A 476 -7.16 -9.32 -10.86
C ASP A 476 -6.70 -7.89 -11.25
N LEU A 477 -7.30 -7.28 -12.30
CA LEU A 477 -6.79 -6.01 -12.86
C LEU A 477 -6.78 -4.87 -11.83
N LEU A 478 -7.79 -4.80 -10.97
CA LEU A 478 -7.92 -3.74 -9.95
C LEU A 478 -7.34 -4.13 -8.58
N GLU A 479 -6.65 -5.26 -8.47
CA GLU A 479 -5.99 -5.66 -7.21
C GLU A 479 -4.86 -4.70 -6.85
N ALA A 480 -4.09 -4.24 -7.84
CA ALA A 480 -2.98 -3.33 -7.65
C ALA A 480 -2.92 -2.28 -8.76
N GLY A 481 -2.26 -1.16 -8.48
CA GLY A 481 -1.87 -0.18 -9.49
C GLY A 481 -2.91 0.88 -9.84
N VAL A 482 -4.20 0.60 -9.75
CA VAL A 482 -5.24 1.58 -10.11
C VAL A 482 -5.65 2.42 -8.91
N ASP A 483 -5.52 3.74 -9.03
CA ASP A 483 -5.93 4.69 -8.01
C ASP A 483 -7.31 5.27 -8.33
N ILE A 484 -8.28 5.05 -7.43
CA ILE A 484 -9.65 5.55 -7.54
C ILE A 484 -10.01 6.24 -6.23
N GLU A 485 -9.72 7.53 -6.13
CA GLU A 485 -9.93 8.29 -4.90
C GLU A 485 -11.39 8.30 -4.45
N ARG A 486 -12.32 8.33 -5.40
CA ARG A 486 -13.78 8.33 -5.18
C ARG A 486 -14.37 6.96 -4.85
N LEU A 487 -13.56 5.91 -4.69
CA LEU A 487 -14.06 4.56 -4.45
C LEU A 487 -14.77 4.47 -3.09
N ASN A 488 -16.07 4.22 -3.10
CA ASN A 488 -16.91 4.18 -1.90
C ASN A 488 -17.04 2.78 -1.31
N ALA A 489 -16.89 1.73 -2.12
CA ALA A 489 -17.03 0.37 -1.66
C ALA A 489 -16.09 -0.61 -2.37
N VAL A 490 -15.62 -1.57 -1.59
CA VAL A 490 -14.90 -2.78 -2.02
C VAL A 490 -15.75 -3.97 -1.67
N VAL A 491 -15.95 -4.91 -2.59
CA VAL A 491 -16.84 -6.05 -2.43
C VAL A 491 -16.08 -7.34 -2.73
N PHE A 492 -16.12 -8.29 -1.82
CA PHE A 492 -15.57 -9.63 -2.02
C PHE A 492 -16.68 -10.63 -2.36
N PHE A 493 -16.74 -11.00 -3.64
CA PHE A 493 -17.52 -12.12 -4.17
C PHE A 493 -16.64 -13.33 -4.45
N ARG A 494 -15.35 -13.24 -4.06
CA ARG A 494 -14.36 -14.32 -4.21
C ARG A 494 -13.78 -14.72 -2.86
N TYR A 495 -13.46 -15.99 -2.71
CA TYR A 495 -12.68 -16.49 -1.60
C TYR A 495 -11.20 -16.14 -1.79
N LEU A 496 -10.57 -15.61 -0.75
CA LEU A 496 -9.15 -15.29 -0.75
C LEU A 496 -8.41 -16.15 0.28
N GLN A 497 -7.22 -16.60 -0.11
CA GLN A 497 -6.32 -17.33 0.78
C GLN A 497 -5.06 -16.51 1.10
N SER A 498 -4.75 -15.48 0.30
CA SER A 498 -3.58 -14.64 0.45
C SER A 498 -3.90 -13.35 1.21
N PRO A 499 -3.29 -13.12 2.39
CA PRO A 499 -3.37 -11.85 3.10
C PRO A 499 -2.83 -10.68 2.28
N ILE A 500 -1.80 -10.90 1.47
CA ILE A 500 -1.23 -9.85 0.60
C ILE A 500 -2.32 -9.32 -0.33
N LYS A 501 -2.99 -10.21 -1.06
CA LYS A 501 -4.08 -9.84 -1.98
C LYS A 501 -5.23 -9.14 -1.24
N PHE A 502 -5.60 -9.65 -0.06
CA PHE A 502 -6.64 -9.02 0.76
C PHE A 502 -6.32 -7.56 1.08
N TYR A 503 -5.13 -7.27 1.62
CA TYR A 503 -4.75 -5.90 1.99
C TYR A 503 -4.56 -4.99 0.78
N GLN A 504 -4.14 -5.50 -0.36
CA GLN A 504 -4.05 -4.74 -1.61
C GLN A 504 -5.43 -4.33 -2.13
N MET A 505 -6.36 -5.28 -2.18
CA MET A 505 -7.75 -5.04 -2.59
C MET A 505 -8.45 -4.06 -1.63
N LEU A 506 -8.30 -4.27 -0.31
CA LEU A 506 -8.82 -3.39 0.73
C LEU A 506 -8.27 -1.97 0.59
N GLY A 507 -6.97 -1.85 0.32
CA GLY A 507 -6.29 -0.58 0.14
C GLY A 507 -6.83 0.27 -1.02
N ARG A 508 -7.58 -0.31 -1.94
CA ARG A 508 -8.23 0.47 -3.03
C ARG A 508 -9.26 1.45 -2.49
N GLY A 509 -10.03 1.05 -1.46
CA GLY A 509 -11.03 1.91 -0.82
C GLY A 509 -10.46 2.96 0.14
N SER A 510 -9.22 2.78 0.57
CA SER A 510 -8.66 3.52 1.71
C SER A 510 -8.32 5.00 1.43
N ARG A 511 -8.38 5.48 0.19
CA ARG A 511 -8.11 6.90 -0.13
C ARG A 511 -9.17 7.81 0.47
N ILE A 512 -8.72 8.92 1.06
CA ILE A 512 -9.59 10.04 1.43
C ILE A 512 -9.81 10.90 0.18
N TYR A 513 -11.03 11.39 0.02
CA TYR A 513 -11.37 12.34 -1.04
C TYR A 513 -12.23 13.46 -0.46
N GLU A 514 -11.58 14.57 -0.12
CA GLU A 514 -12.18 15.69 0.62
C GLU A 514 -13.29 16.39 -0.16
N GLU A 515 -13.15 16.51 -1.49
CA GLU A 515 -14.14 17.17 -2.36
C GLU A 515 -15.55 16.56 -2.25
N THR A 516 -15.65 15.27 -1.96
CA THR A 516 -16.93 14.58 -1.76
C THR A 516 -17.20 14.21 -0.31
N GLY A 517 -16.34 14.63 0.62
CA GLY A 517 -16.44 14.27 2.04
C GLY A 517 -16.22 12.78 2.31
N LYS A 518 -15.47 12.09 1.45
CA LYS A 518 -15.19 10.68 1.62
C LYS A 518 -14.08 10.47 2.66
N TYR A 519 -14.48 10.17 3.90
CA TYR A 519 -13.58 9.81 5.02
C TYR A 519 -13.73 8.35 5.44
N LYS A 520 -14.66 7.61 4.81
CA LYS A 520 -14.88 6.19 5.02
C LYS A 520 -15.21 5.50 3.69
N PHE A 521 -15.06 4.18 3.70
CA PHE A 521 -15.53 3.31 2.63
C PHE A 521 -16.14 2.04 3.20
N TRP A 522 -16.97 1.37 2.41
CA TRP A 522 -17.63 0.13 2.77
C TRP A 522 -16.83 -1.07 2.28
N LEU A 523 -16.70 -2.09 3.13
CA LEU A 523 -16.21 -3.40 2.76
C LEU A 523 -17.34 -4.41 2.88
N TYR A 524 -17.88 -4.84 1.75
CA TYR A 524 -18.91 -5.88 1.72
C TYR A 524 -18.25 -7.25 1.53
N ASP A 525 -18.33 -8.09 2.57
CA ASP A 525 -17.72 -9.40 2.61
C ASP A 525 -18.79 -10.49 2.53
N TYR A 526 -18.86 -11.18 1.38
CA TYR A 526 -19.78 -12.28 1.10
C TYR A 526 -19.13 -13.65 1.26
N THR A 527 -17.84 -13.71 1.58
CA THR A 527 -17.06 -14.95 1.60
C THR A 527 -16.42 -15.24 2.94
N GLY A 528 -16.60 -14.35 3.93
CA GLY A 528 -16.00 -14.49 5.26
C GLY A 528 -14.50 -14.21 5.30
N VAL A 529 -13.95 -13.60 4.25
CA VAL A 529 -12.51 -13.32 4.13
C VAL A 529 -12.00 -12.42 5.26
N THR A 530 -12.83 -11.51 5.78
CA THR A 530 -12.48 -10.64 6.92
C THR A 530 -12.31 -11.39 8.23
N GLU A 531 -12.84 -12.61 8.36
CA GLU A 531 -12.65 -13.47 9.53
C GLU A 531 -11.30 -14.18 9.50
N LEU A 532 -10.78 -14.43 8.28
CA LEU A 532 -9.53 -15.14 8.07
C LEU A 532 -8.30 -14.25 8.33
N PHE A 533 -8.34 -12.98 7.94
CA PHE A 533 -7.17 -12.10 7.91
C PHE A 533 -7.13 -11.04 9.00
N GLY A 534 -7.98 -11.17 10.02
CA GLY A 534 -8.00 -10.29 11.18
C GLY A 534 -8.89 -9.06 10.99
N THR A 535 -9.24 -8.44 12.10
CA THR A 535 -10.31 -7.44 12.16
C THR A 535 -9.90 -6.15 12.86
N ASP A 536 -8.62 -5.92 13.00
CA ASP A 536 -8.11 -4.70 13.66
C ASP A 536 -8.22 -3.48 12.75
N PHE A 537 -9.43 -3.29 12.18
CA PHE A 537 -9.73 -2.11 11.35
C PHE A 537 -10.48 -1.07 12.17
N ILE A 538 -10.15 0.20 11.91
CA ILE A 538 -10.93 1.30 12.45
C ILE A 538 -12.25 1.39 11.68
N THR A 539 -13.33 1.07 12.36
CA THR A 539 -14.69 1.08 11.81
C THR A 539 -15.41 2.44 11.98
N ARG A 540 -14.73 3.45 12.52
CA ARG A 540 -15.29 4.79 12.69
C ARG A 540 -14.41 5.82 12.00
N PRO A 541 -15.00 6.77 11.22
CA PRO A 541 -14.22 7.81 10.58
C PRO A 541 -13.51 8.67 11.64
N PRO A 542 -12.28 9.13 11.36
CA PRO A 542 -11.63 10.11 12.20
C PRO A 542 -12.48 11.38 12.26
N ARG A 543 -12.46 12.10 13.39
CA ARG A 543 -13.08 13.41 13.46
C ARG A 543 -12.39 14.34 12.45
N PRO A 544 -13.15 15.18 11.72
CA PRO A 544 -12.55 16.19 10.85
C PRO A 544 -11.52 17.00 11.65
N LYS A 545 -10.40 17.31 11.01
CA LYS A 545 -9.42 18.22 11.61
C LYS A 545 -10.14 19.56 11.82
N PRO A 546 -10.03 20.21 12.99
CA PRO A 546 -10.50 21.57 13.11
C PRO A 546 -9.76 22.43 12.08
N ASP A 547 -10.50 23.31 11.41
CA ASP A 547 -9.90 24.29 10.51
C ASP A 547 -8.76 25.00 11.26
N LYS A 548 -7.63 25.13 10.59
CA LYS A 548 -6.54 25.93 11.14
C LYS A 548 -7.06 27.37 11.31
N PRO A 549 -6.85 28.00 12.48
CA PRO A 549 -7.15 29.41 12.66
C PRO A 549 -6.35 30.28 11.71
#